data_e73ed28cd5ad29856a43191118ab147e
#
_entry.id   e73ed28cd5ad29856a43191118ab147e
#
_cell.length_a   1.000
_cell.length_b   1.000
_cell.length_c   1.000
_cell.angle_alpha   90.00
_cell.angle_beta   90.00
_cell.angle_gamma   90.00
#
_symmetry.space_group_name_H-M   'P 1'
#
loop_
_entity.id
_entity.type
_entity.pdbx_description
1 polymer ?
#
loop_
_entity_poly.entity_id
_entity_poly.type
_entity_poly.pdbx_seq_one_letter_code
_entity_poly.pdbx_strand_id
1 'polypeptide(L)'
;MKNIYCIRHGTAEHNVLFKEVGEKAYMMLRDSNLTNVGQIESAQMGKYWIEKNNIELVLVSPLTRTLQTATNIFKDVNVTMLALDELKEYPASYENINHRKDRKELVLKYHPTVNFKQLAETDKLWDTENHETIEQLDARVKNMKDFILKRKETNIAIVSHNTFLAYFLYGEIVDYDNELKHCFPYKLRLKSNTTYANK
;
A
#
# COMPACT_ATOMS: atom_id res chain seq x y z
N MET A 1 21.13 2.01 7.32
CA MET A 1 19.92 1.51 8.01
C MET A 1 18.77 2.45 7.72
N LYS A 2 17.59 1.92 7.40
CA LYS A 2 16.38 2.69 7.08
C LYS A 2 15.30 2.41 8.12
N ASN A 3 14.55 3.42 8.52
CA ASN A 3 13.33 3.25 9.32
C ASN A 3 12.14 3.23 8.35
N ILE A 4 11.43 2.12 8.29
CA ILE A 4 10.28 1.94 7.41
C ILE A 4 9.03 1.87 8.28
N TYR A 5 8.01 2.64 7.89
CA TYR A 5 6.70 2.65 8.55
C TYR A 5 5.67 2.09 7.58
N CYS A 6 5.25 0.85 7.79
CA CYS A 6 4.27 0.15 6.97
C CYS A 6 2.86 0.46 7.48
N ILE A 7 2.00 0.95 6.60
CA ILE A 7 0.66 1.43 6.95
C ILE A 7 -0.36 0.77 6.00
N ARG A 8 -1.24 -0.07 6.55
CA ARG A 8 -2.40 -0.58 5.81
C ARG A 8 -3.40 0.55 5.58
N HIS A 9 -4.01 0.60 4.39
CA HIS A 9 -5.07 1.57 4.08
C HIS A 9 -6.21 1.54 5.12
N GLY A 10 -6.98 2.63 5.23
CA GLY A 10 -8.18 2.69 6.06
C GLY A 10 -9.30 1.77 5.55
N THR A 11 -10.32 1.56 6.36
CA THR A 11 -11.47 0.72 5.99
C THR A 11 -12.07 1.14 4.65
N ALA A 12 -12.08 0.22 3.67
CA ALA A 12 -12.54 0.45 2.31
C ALA A 12 -13.88 -0.26 2.03
N GLU A 13 -14.55 0.13 0.95
CA GLU A 13 -15.87 -0.41 0.56
C GLU A 13 -15.87 -1.93 0.46
N HIS A 14 -14.80 -2.53 -0.10
CA HIS A 14 -14.68 -3.99 -0.21
C HIS A 14 -14.56 -4.69 1.15
N ASN A 15 -13.98 -4.04 2.17
CA ASN A 15 -13.90 -4.63 3.51
C ASN A 15 -15.29 -4.77 4.17
N VAL A 16 -16.18 -3.82 3.87
CA VAL A 16 -17.57 -3.90 4.33
C VAL A 16 -18.33 -4.95 3.55
N LEU A 17 -18.24 -4.91 2.21
CA LEU A 17 -18.93 -5.85 1.33
C LEU A 17 -18.48 -7.31 1.57
N PHE A 18 -17.21 -7.54 1.91
CA PHE A 18 -16.69 -8.86 2.26
C PHE A 18 -17.46 -9.52 3.41
N LYS A 19 -17.90 -8.75 4.40
CA LYS A 19 -18.69 -9.27 5.53
C LYS A 19 -20.05 -9.81 5.10
N GLU A 20 -20.56 -9.35 3.97
CA GLU A 20 -21.88 -9.73 3.45
C GLU A 20 -21.78 -10.87 2.43
N VAL A 21 -20.80 -10.82 1.53
CA VAL A 21 -20.70 -11.72 0.37
C VAL A 21 -19.42 -12.54 0.30
N GLY A 22 -18.51 -12.39 1.26
CA GLY A 22 -17.21 -13.07 1.29
C GLY A 22 -16.31 -12.63 0.14
N GLU A 23 -15.47 -13.55 -0.37
CA GLU A 23 -14.49 -13.30 -1.44
C GLU A 23 -15.09 -12.76 -2.75
N LYS A 24 -16.39 -12.95 -2.97
CA LYS A 24 -17.07 -12.36 -4.14
C LYS A 24 -16.92 -10.84 -4.19
N ALA A 25 -16.76 -10.17 -3.04
CA ALA A 25 -16.52 -8.74 -2.95
C ALA A 25 -15.32 -8.29 -3.81
N TYR A 26 -14.28 -9.12 -3.93
CA TYR A 26 -13.05 -8.80 -4.65
C TYR A 26 -13.24 -8.76 -6.18
N MET A 27 -14.26 -9.47 -6.68
CA MET A 27 -14.62 -9.45 -8.09
C MET A 27 -15.70 -8.40 -8.41
N MET A 28 -16.55 -8.05 -7.44
CA MET A 28 -17.68 -7.13 -7.65
C MET A 28 -17.27 -5.67 -7.74
N LEU A 29 -16.18 -5.28 -7.07
CA LEU A 29 -15.71 -3.89 -7.02
C LEU A 29 -14.36 -3.76 -7.75
N ARG A 30 -14.22 -2.71 -8.55
CA ARG A 30 -12.93 -2.33 -9.14
C ARG A 30 -12.36 -1.15 -8.36
N ASP A 31 -11.13 -1.32 -7.80
CA ASP A 31 -10.35 -0.23 -7.18
C ASP A 31 -11.20 0.61 -6.20
N SER A 32 -11.75 -0.03 -5.16
CA SER A 32 -12.69 0.57 -4.23
C SER A 32 -12.14 1.78 -3.46
N ASN A 33 -13.04 2.68 -3.07
CA ASN A 33 -12.71 3.82 -2.22
C ASN A 33 -12.64 3.44 -0.73
N LEU A 34 -12.13 4.37 0.08
CA LEU A 34 -12.36 4.34 1.52
C LEU A 34 -13.84 4.58 1.83
N THR A 35 -14.33 3.92 2.86
CA THR A 35 -15.62 4.28 3.49
C THR A 35 -15.48 5.59 4.27
N ASN A 36 -16.60 6.15 4.75
CA ASN A 36 -16.55 7.28 5.68
C ASN A 36 -15.72 6.95 6.96
N VAL A 37 -15.80 5.71 7.44
CA VAL A 37 -14.98 5.23 8.56
C VAL A 37 -13.51 5.28 8.19
N GLY A 38 -13.10 4.75 7.03
CA GLY A 38 -11.71 4.77 6.58
C GLY A 38 -11.17 6.18 6.34
N GLN A 39 -12.02 7.13 5.91
CA GLN A 39 -11.65 8.55 5.81
C GLN A 39 -11.33 9.12 7.20
N ILE A 40 -12.15 8.82 8.21
CA ILE A 40 -11.96 9.25 9.59
C ILE A 40 -10.69 8.60 10.18
N GLU A 41 -10.51 7.29 10.02
CA GLU A 41 -9.33 6.55 10.49
C GLU A 41 -8.02 7.17 9.97
N SER A 42 -7.95 7.41 8.67
CA SER A 42 -6.75 7.99 8.04
C SER A 42 -6.51 9.44 8.47
N ALA A 43 -7.57 10.25 8.62
CA ALA A 43 -7.46 11.62 9.10
C ALA A 43 -7.02 11.67 10.58
N GLN A 44 -7.53 10.78 11.43
CA GLN A 44 -7.14 10.65 12.84
C GLN A 44 -5.68 10.21 12.96
N MET A 45 -5.24 9.20 12.19
CA MET A 45 -3.84 8.84 12.13
C MET A 45 -2.97 10.05 11.75
N GLY A 46 -3.35 10.80 10.72
CA GLY A 46 -2.67 12.01 10.31
C GLY A 46 -2.60 13.08 11.40
N LYS A 47 -3.61 13.17 12.27
CA LYS A 47 -3.65 14.13 13.38
C LYS A 47 -2.75 13.71 14.55
N TYR A 48 -2.71 12.41 14.89
CA TYR A 48 -2.11 11.94 16.15
C TYR A 48 -0.75 11.25 15.98
N TRP A 49 -0.37 10.83 14.77
CA TRP A 49 0.93 10.22 14.53
C TRP A 49 2.03 11.27 14.41
N ILE A 50 2.75 11.51 15.51
CA ILE A 50 3.76 12.57 15.60
C ILE A 50 4.97 12.31 14.68
N GLU A 51 5.43 11.05 14.57
CA GLU A 51 6.59 10.68 13.75
C GLU A 51 6.38 10.93 12.25
N LYS A 52 5.15 11.16 11.79
CA LYS A 52 4.89 11.49 10.37
C LYS A 52 5.68 12.71 9.88
N ASN A 53 5.96 13.67 10.79
CA ASN A 53 6.71 14.89 10.47
C ASN A 53 8.19 14.61 10.14
N ASN A 54 8.71 13.44 10.52
CA ASN A 54 10.07 13.00 10.22
C ASN A 54 10.15 12.13 8.95
N ILE A 55 9.02 11.87 8.29
CA ILE A 55 8.98 11.08 7.05
C ILE A 55 9.54 11.92 5.91
N GLU A 56 10.53 11.37 5.21
CA GLU A 56 11.24 12.02 4.10
C GLU A 56 10.71 11.59 2.72
N LEU A 57 10.04 10.41 2.67
CA LEU A 57 9.45 9.85 1.45
C LEU A 57 8.25 8.99 1.81
N VAL A 58 7.17 9.12 1.06
CA VAL A 58 6.02 8.22 1.11
C VAL A 58 5.99 7.40 -0.18
N LEU A 59 6.04 6.08 -0.05
CA LEU A 59 5.81 5.13 -1.12
C LEU A 59 4.36 4.63 -0.98
N VAL A 60 3.59 4.71 -2.04
CA VAL A 60 2.15 4.41 -1.97
C VAL A 60 1.72 3.49 -3.11
N SER A 61 0.88 2.50 -2.80
CA SER A 61 0.19 1.71 -3.83
C SER A 61 -0.72 2.63 -4.65
N PRO A 62 -0.82 2.43 -5.98
CA PRO A 62 -1.64 3.28 -6.83
C PRO A 62 -3.16 2.99 -6.74
N LEU A 63 -3.58 2.06 -5.88
CA LEU A 63 -5.00 1.78 -5.65
C LEU A 63 -5.67 2.93 -4.89
N THR A 64 -6.91 3.25 -5.27
CA THR A 64 -7.63 4.43 -4.77
C THR A 64 -7.66 4.52 -3.24
N ARG A 65 -7.95 3.41 -2.54
CA ARG A 65 -8.00 3.36 -1.06
C ARG A 65 -6.68 3.72 -0.38
N THR A 66 -5.54 3.33 -0.95
CA THR A 66 -4.21 3.67 -0.44
C THR A 66 -3.82 5.11 -0.73
N LEU A 67 -4.16 5.62 -1.92
CA LEU A 67 -3.96 7.02 -2.29
C LEU A 67 -4.76 7.95 -1.36
N GLN A 68 -6.04 7.64 -1.12
CA GLN A 68 -6.88 8.39 -0.17
C GLN A 68 -6.32 8.34 1.25
N THR A 69 -5.85 7.17 1.70
CA THR A 69 -5.22 7.02 3.02
C THR A 69 -3.97 7.88 3.13
N ALA A 70 -3.06 7.80 2.17
CA ALA A 70 -1.80 8.55 2.19
C ALA A 70 -2.05 10.06 2.15
N THR A 71 -2.93 10.54 1.27
CA THR A 71 -3.26 11.96 1.16
C THR A 71 -3.90 12.52 2.43
N ASN A 72 -4.73 11.74 3.13
CA ASN A 72 -5.32 12.13 4.41
C ASN A 72 -4.28 12.21 5.54
N ILE A 73 -3.39 11.20 5.64
CA ILE A 73 -2.37 11.15 6.69
C ILE A 73 -1.38 12.31 6.56
N PHE A 74 -0.93 12.58 5.35
CA PHE A 74 0.17 13.51 5.09
C PHE A 74 -0.28 14.87 4.56
N LYS A 75 -1.58 15.21 4.64
CA LYS A 75 -2.14 16.47 4.09
C LYS A 75 -1.41 17.73 4.57
N ASP A 76 -0.90 17.72 5.81
CA ASP A 76 -0.25 18.86 6.45
C ASP A 76 1.29 18.71 6.47
N VAL A 77 1.85 17.75 5.72
CA VAL A 77 3.29 17.47 5.66
C VAL A 77 3.79 17.69 4.24
N ASN A 78 4.80 18.53 4.09
CA ASN A 78 5.46 18.70 2.79
C ASN A 78 6.44 17.54 2.53
N VAL A 79 5.91 16.43 2.02
CA VAL A 79 6.68 15.22 1.72
C VAL A 79 6.40 14.72 0.32
N THR A 80 7.43 14.19 -0.35
CA THR A 80 7.26 13.56 -1.66
C THR A 80 6.50 12.24 -1.52
N MET A 81 5.40 12.08 -2.27
CA MET A 81 4.68 10.81 -2.40
C MET A 81 4.92 10.21 -3.78
N LEU A 82 5.35 8.95 -3.83
CA LEU A 82 5.66 8.23 -5.06
C LEU A 82 4.79 6.99 -5.18
N ALA A 83 3.97 6.93 -6.22
CA ALA A 83 3.13 5.76 -6.50
C ALA A 83 3.92 4.69 -7.26
N LEU A 84 3.80 3.43 -6.81
CA LEU A 84 4.51 2.27 -7.35
C LEU A 84 3.56 1.06 -7.47
N ASP A 85 3.52 0.43 -8.66
CA ASP A 85 2.70 -0.76 -8.90
C ASP A 85 3.14 -1.95 -8.04
N GLU A 86 4.42 -2.02 -7.68
CA GLU A 86 4.99 -3.04 -6.79
C GLU A 86 4.35 -3.07 -5.40
N LEU A 87 3.69 -2.00 -4.99
CA LEU A 87 3.01 -1.89 -3.68
C LEU A 87 1.53 -2.30 -3.72
N LYS A 88 1.03 -2.83 -4.83
CA LYS A 88 -0.34 -3.34 -4.92
C LYS A 88 -0.55 -4.53 -3.98
N GLU A 89 -1.82 -4.80 -3.66
CA GLU A 89 -2.20 -5.97 -2.84
C GLU A 89 -1.80 -7.29 -3.52
N TYR A 90 -1.78 -8.35 -2.77
CA TYR A 90 -1.64 -9.72 -3.25
C TYR A 90 -3.03 -10.43 -3.22
N PRO A 91 -3.39 -11.07 -4.32
CA PRO A 91 -2.72 -11.06 -5.63
C PRO A 91 -2.88 -9.71 -6.36
N ALA A 92 -1.83 -9.23 -7.03
CA ALA A 92 -1.89 -7.98 -7.80
C ALA A 92 -2.66 -8.12 -9.12
N SER A 93 -3.03 -9.35 -9.49
CA SER A 93 -3.73 -9.73 -10.72
C SER A 93 -5.06 -10.43 -10.41
N TYR A 94 -5.89 -10.65 -11.44
CA TYR A 94 -7.14 -11.41 -11.44
C TYR A 94 -8.29 -10.73 -10.68
N GLU A 95 -8.13 -10.36 -9.41
CA GLU A 95 -9.18 -9.72 -8.64
C GLU A 95 -9.43 -8.28 -9.09
N ASN A 96 -10.68 -7.93 -9.45
CA ASN A 96 -11.05 -6.58 -9.91
C ASN A 96 -10.69 -5.50 -8.89
N ILE A 97 -10.79 -5.81 -7.60
CA ILE A 97 -10.46 -4.88 -6.53
C ILE A 97 -9.01 -4.38 -6.59
N ASN A 98 -8.12 -5.16 -7.20
CA ASN A 98 -6.70 -4.87 -7.36
C ASN A 98 -6.34 -4.35 -8.76
N HIS A 99 -7.33 -4.11 -9.63
CA HIS A 99 -7.19 -3.47 -10.93
C HIS A 99 -7.24 -1.94 -10.80
N ARG A 100 -6.07 -1.28 -10.74
CA ARG A 100 -6.02 0.17 -10.61
C ARG A 100 -6.59 0.91 -11.83
N LYS A 101 -6.88 2.17 -11.65
CA LYS A 101 -7.19 3.11 -12.74
C LYS A 101 -5.97 3.39 -13.61
N ASP A 102 -6.20 3.87 -14.82
CA ASP A 102 -5.13 4.30 -15.71
C ASP A 102 -4.37 5.49 -15.11
N ARG A 103 -3.08 5.58 -15.43
CA ARG A 103 -2.22 6.65 -14.89
C ARG A 103 -2.78 8.04 -15.17
N LYS A 104 -3.37 8.26 -16.35
CA LYS A 104 -3.99 9.52 -16.73
C LYS A 104 -5.11 9.94 -15.74
N GLU A 105 -5.96 9.01 -15.35
CA GLU A 105 -7.03 9.26 -14.38
C GLU A 105 -6.48 9.58 -12.99
N LEU A 106 -5.45 8.84 -12.56
CA LEU A 106 -4.79 9.05 -11.27
C LEU A 106 -4.09 10.41 -11.21
N VAL A 107 -3.39 10.80 -12.28
CA VAL A 107 -2.75 12.13 -12.39
C VAL A 107 -3.80 13.23 -12.29
N LEU A 108 -4.91 13.12 -13.02
CA LEU A 108 -5.97 14.12 -13.00
C LEU A 108 -6.52 14.36 -11.59
N LYS A 109 -6.60 13.31 -10.78
CA LYS A 109 -7.22 13.37 -9.45
C LYS A 109 -6.24 13.74 -8.34
N TYR A 110 -4.98 13.30 -8.40
CA TYR A 110 -4.05 13.36 -7.27
C TYR A 110 -2.79 14.20 -7.50
N HIS A 111 -2.51 14.65 -8.75
CA HIS A 111 -1.39 15.56 -9.01
C HIS A 111 -1.72 16.98 -8.51
N PRO A 112 -0.78 17.75 -7.91
CA PRO A 112 0.64 17.43 -7.74
C PRO A 112 1.00 16.66 -6.46
N THR A 113 0.04 16.29 -5.63
CA THR A 113 0.29 15.67 -4.32
C THR A 113 1.03 14.33 -4.44
N VAL A 114 0.69 13.52 -5.47
CA VAL A 114 1.31 12.22 -5.71
C VAL A 114 2.01 12.21 -7.06
N ASN A 115 3.23 11.68 -7.10
CA ASN A 115 4.02 11.49 -8.31
C ASN A 115 3.77 10.10 -8.90
N PHE A 116 3.26 10.05 -10.14
CA PHE A 116 2.93 8.83 -10.87
C PHE A 116 3.89 8.49 -12.01
N LYS A 117 5.05 9.17 -12.10
CA LYS A 117 5.97 9.03 -13.25
C LYS A 117 6.51 7.62 -13.45
N GLN A 118 6.53 6.80 -12.41
CA GLN A 118 7.01 5.41 -12.48
C GLN A 118 5.93 4.40 -12.91
N LEU A 119 4.66 4.78 -12.91
CA LEU A 119 3.59 3.91 -13.38
C LEU A 119 3.57 3.83 -14.91
N ALA A 120 3.32 2.63 -15.44
CA ALA A 120 2.87 2.47 -16.82
C ALA A 120 1.49 3.12 -17.02
N GLU A 121 1.10 3.44 -18.25
CA GLU A 121 -0.20 4.06 -18.52
C GLU A 121 -1.35 3.18 -18.02
N THR A 122 -1.35 1.90 -18.41
CA THR A 122 -2.30 0.89 -17.95
C THR A 122 -1.69 0.00 -16.87
N ASP A 123 -2.52 -0.70 -16.11
CA ASP A 123 -2.09 -1.65 -15.09
C ASP A 123 -1.43 -2.88 -15.72
N LYS A 124 -0.10 -3.01 -15.61
CA LYS A 124 0.67 -4.11 -16.20
C LYS A 124 0.78 -5.34 -15.30
N LEU A 125 0.44 -5.20 -14.02
CA LEU A 125 0.43 -6.33 -13.08
C LEU A 125 -0.93 -7.02 -13.03
N TRP A 126 -1.97 -6.37 -13.55
CA TRP A 126 -3.31 -6.95 -13.56
C TRP A 126 -3.53 -7.78 -14.83
N ASP A 127 -4.01 -9.01 -14.63
CA ASP A 127 -4.27 -10.00 -15.66
C ASP A 127 -5.59 -10.73 -15.31
N THR A 128 -6.44 -10.98 -16.30
CA THR A 128 -7.73 -11.64 -16.12
C THR A 128 -7.63 -13.16 -15.98
N GLU A 129 -6.53 -13.76 -16.40
CA GLU A 129 -6.38 -15.20 -16.55
C GLU A 129 -5.43 -15.81 -15.52
N ASN A 130 -4.44 -15.02 -15.09
CA ASN A 130 -3.36 -15.53 -14.25
C ASN A 130 -3.36 -14.85 -12.88
N HIS A 131 -3.42 -15.68 -11.83
CA HIS A 131 -3.18 -15.21 -10.47
C HIS A 131 -1.68 -14.96 -10.25
N GLU A 132 -1.35 -13.93 -9.50
CA GLU A 132 0.00 -13.74 -8.98
C GLU A 132 0.37 -14.92 -8.08
N THR A 133 1.55 -15.52 -8.30
CA THR A 133 2.07 -16.59 -7.44
C THR A 133 2.82 -16.04 -6.23
N ILE A 134 3.10 -16.91 -5.24
CA ILE A 134 3.90 -16.54 -4.07
C ILE A 134 5.32 -16.15 -4.48
N GLU A 135 5.90 -16.83 -5.45
CA GLU A 135 7.25 -16.51 -5.98
C GLU A 135 7.28 -15.13 -6.63
N GLN A 136 6.20 -14.73 -7.31
CA GLN A 136 6.08 -13.39 -7.89
C GLN A 136 5.91 -12.33 -6.80
N LEU A 137 5.14 -12.61 -5.74
CA LEU A 137 5.05 -11.73 -4.56
C LEU A 137 6.41 -11.57 -3.89
N ASP A 138 7.15 -12.68 -3.67
CA ASP A 138 8.50 -12.64 -3.06
C ASP A 138 9.45 -11.77 -3.90
N ALA A 139 9.45 -11.96 -5.21
CA ALA A 139 10.24 -11.14 -6.12
C ALA A 139 9.86 -9.64 -6.04
N ARG A 140 8.57 -9.32 -5.99
CA ARG A 140 8.03 -7.95 -5.84
C ARG A 140 8.48 -7.31 -4.52
N VAL A 141 8.38 -8.04 -3.42
CA VAL A 141 8.81 -7.59 -2.09
C VAL A 141 10.33 -7.40 -2.02
N LYS A 142 11.10 -8.32 -2.59
CA LYS A 142 12.56 -8.21 -2.67
C LYS A 142 12.98 -6.98 -3.47
N ASN A 143 12.41 -6.79 -4.66
CA ASN A 143 12.68 -5.63 -5.50
C ASN A 143 12.35 -4.32 -4.75
N MET A 144 11.27 -4.29 -3.99
CA MET A 144 10.89 -3.13 -3.19
C MET A 144 11.87 -2.88 -2.04
N LYS A 145 12.34 -3.91 -1.33
CA LYS A 145 13.39 -3.78 -0.31
C LYS A 145 14.69 -3.23 -0.91
N ASP A 146 15.10 -3.73 -2.07
CA ASP A 146 16.30 -3.28 -2.79
C ASP A 146 16.15 -1.82 -3.28
N PHE A 147 14.95 -1.46 -3.78
CA PHE A 147 14.64 -0.07 -4.16
C PHE A 147 14.79 0.88 -2.97
N ILE A 148 14.21 0.52 -1.82
CA ILE A 148 14.28 1.32 -0.59
C ILE A 148 15.71 1.47 -0.09
N LEU A 149 16.50 0.40 -0.12
CA LEU A 149 17.89 0.45 0.35
C LEU A 149 18.78 1.40 -0.48
N LYS A 150 18.49 1.54 -1.78
CA LYS A 150 19.19 2.46 -2.70
C LYS A 150 18.77 3.93 -2.54
N ARG A 151 17.68 4.21 -1.81
CA ARG A 151 17.21 5.60 -1.59
C ARG A 151 18.15 6.35 -0.64
N LYS A 152 18.19 7.68 -0.77
CA LYS A 152 18.92 8.54 0.18
C LYS A 152 18.15 8.75 1.49
N GLU A 153 16.82 8.74 1.41
CA GLU A 153 15.92 8.97 2.53
C GLU A 153 16.08 7.88 3.60
N THR A 154 16.05 8.27 4.87
CA THR A 154 16.25 7.37 6.03
C THR A 154 14.92 6.95 6.65
N ASN A 155 13.95 7.85 6.71
CA ASN A 155 12.62 7.60 7.26
C ASN A 155 11.60 7.55 6.13
N ILE A 156 11.08 6.37 5.84
CA ILE A 156 10.20 6.13 4.69
C ILE A 156 8.89 5.52 5.19
N ALA A 157 7.76 6.08 4.76
CA ALA A 157 6.45 5.46 4.96
C ALA A 157 6.06 4.66 3.71
N ILE A 158 5.45 3.49 3.92
CA ILE A 158 4.82 2.67 2.88
C ILE A 158 3.34 2.59 3.20
N VAL A 159 2.49 3.09 2.30
CA VAL A 159 1.03 2.97 2.42
C VAL A 159 0.56 1.93 1.39
N SER A 160 0.11 0.78 1.89
CA SER A 160 -0.21 -0.38 1.06
C SER A 160 -1.34 -1.21 1.70
N HIS A 161 -1.31 -2.52 1.56
CA HIS A 161 -2.40 -3.45 1.84
C HIS A 161 -1.99 -4.52 2.83
N ASN A 162 -2.96 -5.32 3.28
CA ASN A 162 -2.75 -6.31 4.32
C ASN A 162 -1.70 -7.35 3.94
N THR A 163 -1.97 -8.13 2.91
CA THR A 163 -1.14 -9.30 2.58
C THR A 163 0.24 -8.91 2.08
N PHE A 164 0.31 -7.88 1.21
CA PHE A 164 1.61 -7.35 0.77
C PHE A 164 2.47 -6.87 1.94
N LEU A 165 1.90 -6.09 2.87
CA LEU A 165 2.66 -5.55 4.01
C LEU A 165 3.04 -6.63 5.02
N ALA A 166 2.17 -7.60 5.29
CA ALA A 166 2.50 -8.73 6.16
C ALA A 166 3.68 -9.53 5.59
N TYR A 167 3.65 -9.81 4.28
CA TYR A 167 4.76 -10.49 3.62
C TYR A 167 6.04 -9.64 3.61
N PHE A 168 5.92 -8.33 3.42
CA PHE A 168 7.06 -7.39 3.49
C PHE A 168 7.69 -7.36 4.90
N LEU A 169 6.88 -7.39 5.96
CA LEU A 169 7.30 -7.31 7.37
C LEU A 169 7.84 -8.65 7.89
N TYR A 170 7.11 -9.73 7.63
CA TYR A 170 7.30 -11.02 8.30
C TYR A 170 7.75 -12.14 7.36
N GLY A 171 7.60 -11.99 6.04
CA GLY A 171 7.92 -13.03 5.04
C GLY A 171 6.85 -14.13 4.95
N GLU A 172 5.65 -13.88 5.47
CA GLU A 172 4.55 -14.85 5.48
C GLU A 172 3.20 -14.17 5.16
N ILE A 173 2.29 -14.93 4.57
CA ILE A 173 0.89 -14.53 4.40
C ILE A 173 0.19 -14.73 5.73
N VAL A 174 -0.55 -13.72 6.17
CA VAL A 174 -1.35 -13.79 7.40
C VAL A 174 -2.79 -14.18 7.07
N ASP A 175 -3.40 -14.93 7.95
CA ASP A 175 -4.84 -15.24 7.91
C ASP A 175 -5.69 -14.05 8.39
N TYR A 176 -7.01 -14.19 8.29
CA TYR A 176 -7.97 -13.15 8.66
C TYR A 176 -7.91 -12.76 10.14
N ASP A 177 -7.51 -13.65 11.04
CA ASP A 177 -7.45 -13.38 12.48
C ASP A 177 -6.20 -12.57 12.85
N ASN A 178 -5.20 -12.55 11.97
CA ASN A 178 -3.91 -11.89 12.17
C ASN A 178 -3.67 -10.70 11.22
N GLU A 179 -4.74 -10.15 10.67
CA GLU A 179 -4.62 -8.97 9.78
C GLU A 179 -3.96 -7.77 10.46
N LEU A 180 -3.17 -7.02 9.67
CA LEU A 180 -2.65 -5.73 10.09
C LEU A 180 -3.80 -4.75 10.33
N LYS A 181 -3.73 -3.98 11.41
CA LYS A 181 -4.71 -2.93 11.72
C LYS A 181 -4.70 -1.84 10.66
N HIS A 182 -5.89 -1.38 10.29
CA HIS A 182 -6.03 -0.22 9.40
C HIS A 182 -5.39 1.02 10.03
N CYS A 183 -4.74 1.84 9.21
CA CYS A 183 -4.17 3.12 9.63
C CYS A 183 -3.30 3.03 10.89
N PHE A 184 -2.46 2.00 10.99
CA PHE A 184 -1.52 1.81 12.09
C PHE A 184 -0.08 1.71 11.53
N PRO A 185 0.93 2.45 12.09
CA PRO A 185 2.28 2.48 11.57
C PRO A 185 3.14 1.36 12.17
N TYR A 186 3.27 0.25 11.46
CA TYR A 186 4.19 -0.84 11.82
C TYR A 186 5.62 -0.45 11.46
N LYS A 187 6.53 -0.43 12.43
CA LYS A 187 7.91 0.01 12.23
C LYS A 187 8.85 -1.16 11.97
N LEU A 188 9.57 -1.09 10.85
CA LEU A 188 10.65 -2.01 10.49
C LEU A 188 11.98 -1.26 10.36
N ARG A 189 13.07 -1.84 10.87
CA ARG A 189 14.44 -1.38 10.60
C ARG A 189 15.07 -2.21 9.50
N LEU A 190 15.20 -1.64 8.31
CA LEU A 190 15.76 -2.32 7.15
C LEU A 190 17.28 -2.05 7.05
N LYS A 191 18.07 -3.13 6.95
CA LYS A 191 19.54 -3.10 6.79
C LYS A 191 19.92 -3.79 5.49
N SER A 192 21.08 -3.45 4.91
CA SER A 192 21.60 -4.01 3.65
C SER A 192 21.88 -5.52 3.66
N ASN A 193 21.86 -6.19 4.85
CA ASN A 193 22.12 -7.62 5.00
C ASN A 193 20.99 -8.36 5.72
N THR A 194 19.75 -7.92 5.61
CA THR A 194 18.64 -8.54 6.33
C THR A 194 18.05 -9.68 5.49
N THR A 195 18.56 -10.89 5.66
CA THR A 195 17.75 -12.09 5.79
C THR A 195 16.69 -11.81 6.85
N TYR A 196 15.44 -12.17 6.59
CA TYR A 196 14.26 -11.98 7.43
C TYR A 196 14.54 -11.94 8.93
N ALA A 197 13.98 -10.95 9.64
CA ALA A 197 14.13 -10.82 11.08
C ALA A 197 13.63 -12.10 11.76
N ASN A 198 14.50 -12.75 12.51
CA ASN A 198 14.08 -13.85 13.39
C ASN A 198 13.02 -13.32 14.37
N LYS A 199 11.97 -14.15 14.56
CA LYS A 199 10.85 -13.98 15.51
C LYS A 199 11.31 -13.64 16.91
#